data_0d614e34aa34eb051159594d995b3c6d
#
_entry.id   0d614e34aa34eb051159594d995b3c6d
#
_cell.length_a   1.000
_cell.length_b   1.000
_cell.length_c   1.000
_cell.angle_alpha   90.00
_cell.angle_beta   90.00
_cell.angle_gamma   90.00
#
_symmetry.space_group_name_H-M   'P 1'
#
loop_
_entity.id
_entity.type
_entity.pdbx_description
1 polymer ?
#
loop_
_entity_poly.entity_id
_entity_poly.type
_entity_poly.pdbx_seq_one_letter_code
_entity_poly.pdbx_strand_id
1 'polypeptide(L)'
;MNKRINLWLLLAVVLCSTLFTACSNDDDPVVPPPAPKHTKATEALIKICNENAEVKSLLEHAIAQAAEINPDRRYNPAQSLDEFYDFIDWNVRQLPWDVMIYPSPDDYGCTLYGRTDQGVGYFWFIVDQPLDELKDRGFFYPTVEFVEPFASWLSTYSNTWAEFLDTEESWNDTYYNMVKDDPDWGLDKGWYGEGNLWRTYNEFFARSLVSPDVRPIATDYEVVCPVDSWPKQTWKIDDNNQLQYPQDLQIKTAKISDIAQLIGDDSQYKDAFAGGTLTHTFLDVNLYHRYHSPVNGVLKELRKVPGVSAGGGYTLWDDDTKLYYYRNDLGFQMVETRACAIIETEEYGLVAMLPVGMSQICSVNWIPSLHVGQQLKQGDEMGFFQFGGSDVVMIFQKGIDVNIVHGFELTLMGQPYARLTRND
;
A
#
# COMPACT_ATOMS: atom_id res chain seq x y z
N MET A 1 -55.67 33.05 -20.57
CA MET A 1 -56.09 33.78 -19.33
C MET A 1 -55.19 33.34 -18.21
N ASN A 2 -54.16 34.08 -17.96
CA ASN A 2 -53.88 35.00 -16.85
C ASN A 2 -54.19 34.41 -15.46
N LYS A 3 -53.19 34.21 -14.58
CA LYS A 3 -52.48 35.14 -13.70
C LYS A 3 -51.51 34.34 -12.83
N ARG A 4 -50.18 34.59 -12.80
CA ARG A 4 -49.43 35.53 -11.92
C ARG A 4 -49.44 35.15 -10.44
N ILE A 5 -48.21 34.72 -9.97
CA ILE A 5 -47.28 35.36 -9.02
C ILE A 5 -47.82 35.50 -7.58
N ASN A 6 -47.06 35.00 -6.57
CA ASN A 6 -46.29 35.80 -5.65
C ASN A 6 -45.49 34.98 -4.63
N LEU A 7 -44.29 35.28 -4.59
CA LEU A 7 -43.22 35.34 -3.63
C LEU A 7 -43.64 36.05 -2.33
N TRP A 8 -43.43 35.47 -1.14
CA TRP A 8 -43.16 36.23 0.11
C TRP A 8 -42.29 35.43 1.06
N LEU A 9 -41.09 35.98 1.29
CA LEU A 9 -40.23 35.76 2.47
C LEU A 9 -40.97 36.21 3.73
N LEU A 10 -40.83 35.52 4.84
CA LEU A 10 -41.03 36.05 6.16
C LEU A 10 -39.94 35.59 7.13
N LEU A 11 -39.00 36.52 7.40
CA LEU A 11 -38.17 36.55 8.60
C LEU A 11 -39.09 36.71 9.82
N ALA A 12 -38.91 35.87 10.82
CA ALA A 12 -39.38 36.14 12.18
C ALA A 12 -38.19 36.23 13.12
N VAL A 13 -37.83 37.48 13.42
CA VAL A 13 -36.94 37.83 14.53
C VAL A 13 -37.80 37.90 15.78
N VAL A 14 -37.53 37.04 16.76
CA VAL A 14 -38.09 37.21 18.12
C VAL A 14 -36.99 37.75 19.03
N LEU A 15 -37.09 39.03 19.33
CA LEU A 15 -36.40 39.65 20.47
C LEU A 15 -37.07 39.18 21.77
N CYS A 16 -36.28 38.53 22.63
CA CYS A 16 -36.60 38.41 24.04
C CYS A 16 -35.53 39.12 24.87
N SER A 17 -35.80 40.32 25.30
CA SER A 17 -35.00 41.07 26.26
C SER A 17 -35.30 40.57 27.67
N THR A 18 -34.32 40.06 28.35
CA THR A 18 -34.27 39.96 29.81
C THR A 18 -32.94 40.49 30.32
N LEU A 19 -33.03 41.56 31.04
CA LEU A 19 -32.00 42.20 31.86
C LEU A 19 -31.53 41.18 32.92
N PHE A 20 -30.21 40.87 32.91
CA PHE A 20 -29.52 40.40 34.11
C PHE A 20 -28.19 41.16 34.26
N THR A 21 -28.01 41.57 35.46
CA THR A 21 -26.95 42.32 36.05
C THR A 21 -25.54 41.79 35.76
N ALA A 22 -24.63 42.74 35.64
CA ALA A 22 -23.18 42.58 35.48
C ALA A 22 -22.55 41.72 36.55
N CYS A 23 -21.78 40.71 36.09
CA CYS A 23 -20.54 40.27 36.72
C CYS A 23 -19.50 40.20 35.60
N SER A 24 -18.46 40.99 35.77
CA SER A 24 -17.28 41.04 34.93
C SER A 24 -16.57 39.69 34.97
N ASN A 25 -16.55 38.99 33.85
CA ASN A 25 -15.51 38.05 33.51
C ASN A 25 -15.15 38.34 32.07
N ASP A 26 -13.89 38.74 31.89
CA ASP A 26 -13.25 38.89 30.58
C ASP A 26 -13.03 37.50 29.97
N ASP A 27 -14.11 36.95 29.39
CA ASP A 27 -14.01 35.83 28.43
C ASP A 27 -14.25 36.43 27.04
N ASP A 28 -13.18 36.96 26.45
CA ASP A 28 -13.15 37.17 25.01
C ASP A 28 -13.51 35.84 24.33
N PRO A 29 -14.43 35.82 23.34
CA PRO A 29 -14.73 34.61 22.60
C PRO A 29 -13.42 34.09 22.00
N VAL A 30 -13.00 32.91 22.42
CA VAL A 30 -11.85 32.19 21.85
C VAL A 30 -12.19 31.97 20.38
N VAL A 31 -11.68 32.85 19.51
CA VAL A 31 -11.75 32.66 18.07
C VAL A 31 -10.93 31.41 17.79
N PRO A 32 -11.52 30.34 17.25
CA PRO A 32 -10.73 29.17 16.91
C PRO A 32 -9.61 29.58 15.95
N PRO A 33 -8.39 29.05 16.12
CA PRO A 33 -7.30 29.37 15.20
C PRO A 33 -7.77 29.10 13.76
N PRO A 34 -7.35 29.93 12.80
CA PRO A 34 -7.69 29.68 11.40
C PRO A 34 -7.26 28.26 11.04
N ALA A 35 -8.10 27.58 10.25
CA ALA A 35 -7.76 26.23 9.77
C ALA A 35 -6.36 26.25 9.13
N PRO A 36 -5.51 25.24 9.39
CA PRO A 36 -4.18 25.20 8.82
C PRO A 36 -4.25 25.28 7.30
N LYS A 37 -3.35 26.07 6.71
CA LYS A 37 -3.30 26.29 5.25
C LYS A 37 -2.99 24.99 4.52
N HIS A 38 -2.19 24.12 5.12
CA HIS A 38 -1.71 22.86 4.56
C HIS A 38 -2.07 21.68 5.45
N THR A 39 -2.02 20.47 4.88
CA THR A 39 -2.15 19.21 5.61
C THR A 39 -0.90 18.92 6.44
N LYS A 40 -1.00 17.99 7.39
CA LYS A 40 0.16 17.55 8.19
C LYS A 40 1.32 17.05 7.31
N ALA A 41 1.02 16.35 6.23
CA ALA A 41 2.03 15.87 5.29
C ALA A 41 2.75 17.04 4.61
N THR A 42 2.01 18.00 4.09
CA THR A 42 2.58 19.19 3.41
C THR A 42 3.35 20.08 4.38
N GLU A 43 2.81 20.35 5.58
CA GLU A 43 3.53 21.15 6.60
C GLU A 43 4.87 20.50 6.99
N ALA A 44 4.88 19.17 7.15
CA ALA A 44 6.11 18.42 7.44
C ALA A 44 7.11 18.51 6.28
N LEU A 45 6.66 18.39 5.03
CA LEU A 45 7.54 18.48 3.85
C LEU A 45 8.11 19.90 3.69
N ILE A 46 7.29 20.94 3.84
CA ILE A 46 7.74 22.33 3.83
C ILE A 46 8.81 22.56 4.90
N LYS A 47 8.61 22.05 6.10
CA LYS A 47 9.60 22.14 7.18
C LYS A 47 10.90 21.45 6.79
N ILE A 48 10.85 20.23 6.27
CA ILE A 48 12.03 19.49 5.80
C ILE A 48 12.78 20.30 4.74
N CYS A 49 12.10 20.81 3.72
CA CYS A 49 12.71 21.59 2.66
C CYS A 49 13.33 22.90 3.15
N ASN A 50 12.77 23.53 4.20
CA ASN A 50 13.33 24.73 4.81
C ASN A 50 14.55 24.45 5.68
N GLU A 51 14.61 23.32 6.34
CA GLU A 51 15.68 22.93 7.27
C GLU A 51 16.79 22.12 6.58
N ASN A 52 16.52 21.50 5.41
CA ASN A 52 17.46 20.67 4.67
C ASN A 52 17.54 21.11 3.20
N ALA A 53 18.54 21.93 2.88
CA ALA A 53 18.75 22.46 1.54
C ALA A 53 19.09 21.36 0.51
N GLU A 54 19.72 20.25 0.93
CA GLU A 54 20.03 19.11 0.05
C GLU A 54 18.74 18.43 -0.40
N VAL A 55 17.86 18.02 0.53
CA VAL A 55 16.57 17.38 0.19
C VAL A 55 15.72 18.31 -0.67
N LYS A 56 15.67 19.60 -0.36
CA LYS A 56 14.97 20.58 -1.18
C LYS A 56 15.48 20.58 -2.62
N SER A 57 16.80 20.66 -2.80
CA SER A 57 17.43 20.69 -4.14
C SER A 57 17.18 19.40 -4.90
N LEU A 58 17.29 18.23 -4.24
CA LEU A 58 17.01 16.93 -4.86
C LEU A 58 15.55 16.80 -5.30
N LEU A 59 14.59 17.23 -4.47
CA LEU A 59 13.18 17.22 -4.82
C LEU A 59 12.85 18.18 -5.96
N GLU A 60 13.40 19.41 -5.93
CA GLU A 60 13.26 20.37 -7.03
C GLU A 60 13.83 19.79 -8.35
N HIS A 61 14.96 19.07 -8.28
CA HIS A 61 15.56 18.42 -9.46
C HIS A 61 14.68 17.26 -9.96
N ALA A 62 14.17 16.41 -9.08
CA ALA A 62 13.27 15.32 -9.43
C ALA A 62 12.00 15.85 -10.14
N ILE A 63 11.37 16.90 -9.60
CA ILE A 63 10.22 17.56 -10.20
C ILE A 63 10.55 18.13 -11.59
N ALA A 64 11.70 18.81 -11.72
CA ALA A 64 12.13 19.36 -12.99
C ALA A 64 12.39 18.29 -14.05
N GLN A 65 13.05 17.18 -13.66
CA GLN A 65 13.29 16.03 -14.56
C GLN A 65 11.98 15.37 -14.99
N ALA A 66 11.03 15.18 -14.06
CA ALA A 66 9.69 14.68 -14.36
C ALA A 66 8.96 15.61 -15.36
N ALA A 67 9.11 16.94 -15.22
CA ALA A 67 8.52 17.93 -16.12
C ALA A 67 9.17 17.92 -17.51
N GLU A 68 10.46 17.61 -17.62
CA GLU A 68 11.14 17.44 -18.91
C GLU A 68 10.67 16.18 -19.65
N ILE A 69 10.48 15.07 -18.91
CA ILE A 69 10.00 13.79 -19.46
C ILE A 69 8.53 13.89 -19.88
N ASN A 70 7.69 14.46 -19.04
CA ASN A 70 6.27 14.67 -19.31
C ASN A 70 5.91 16.15 -19.07
N PRO A 71 6.00 17.01 -20.10
CA PRO A 71 5.66 18.44 -19.98
C PRO A 71 4.15 18.72 -20.01
N ASP A 72 3.32 17.74 -20.34
CA ASP A 72 1.87 17.93 -20.47
C ASP A 72 1.22 18.02 -19.07
N ARG A 73 0.80 19.22 -18.68
CA ARG A 73 0.18 19.49 -17.40
C ARG A 73 -1.13 18.75 -17.13
N ARG A 74 -1.74 18.17 -18.16
CA ARG A 74 -2.94 17.31 -17.96
C ARG A 74 -2.57 15.99 -17.26
N TYR A 75 -1.36 15.50 -17.52
CA TYR A 75 -0.87 14.25 -16.97
C TYR A 75 0.19 14.46 -15.87
N ASN A 76 0.88 15.58 -15.89
CA ASN A 76 1.88 15.99 -14.89
C ASN A 76 1.61 17.43 -14.41
N PRO A 77 0.58 17.65 -13.56
CA PRO A 77 0.21 19.00 -13.10
C PRO A 77 1.23 19.67 -12.17
N ALA A 78 1.96 18.91 -11.35
CA ALA A 78 2.92 19.43 -10.37
C ALA A 78 4.33 19.51 -11.00
N GLN A 79 4.67 20.68 -11.58
CA GLN A 79 5.95 20.92 -12.25
C GLN A 79 6.83 21.93 -11.49
N SER A 80 6.49 22.25 -10.25
CA SER A 80 7.26 23.04 -9.32
C SER A 80 7.04 22.54 -7.89
N LEU A 81 7.92 22.92 -6.97
CA LEU A 81 7.81 22.51 -5.57
C LEU A 81 6.51 23.00 -4.93
N ASP A 82 6.06 24.23 -5.22
CA ASP A 82 4.80 24.77 -4.71
C ASP A 82 3.59 23.98 -5.27
N GLU A 83 3.59 23.65 -6.56
CA GLU A 83 2.54 22.82 -7.17
C GLU A 83 2.57 21.38 -6.62
N PHE A 84 3.74 20.87 -6.24
CA PHE A 84 3.84 19.57 -5.58
C PHE A 84 3.24 19.63 -4.15
N TYR A 85 3.43 20.71 -3.40
CA TYR A 85 2.75 20.90 -2.12
C TYR A 85 1.23 20.96 -2.28
N ASP A 86 0.73 21.68 -3.29
CA ASP A 86 -0.71 21.73 -3.59
C ASP A 86 -1.26 20.34 -3.98
N PHE A 87 -0.49 19.57 -4.75
CA PHE A 87 -0.83 18.19 -5.09
C PHE A 87 -0.92 17.31 -3.83
N ILE A 88 0.04 17.37 -2.92
CA ILE A 88 0.01 16.59 -1.67
C ILE A 88 -1.21 16.96 -0.83
N ASP A 89 -1.50 18.26 -0.66
CA ASP A 89 -2.66 18.74 0.10
C ASP A 89 -3.99 18.23 -0.46
N TRP A 90 -4.08 18.16 -1.78
CA TRP A 90 -5.25 17.64 -2.47
C TRP A 90 -5.32 16.12 -2.32
N ASN A 91 -4.24 15.41 -2.64
CA ASN A 91 -4.23 13.95 -2.75
C ASN A 91 -4.60 13.23 -1.45
N VAL A 92 -4.06 13.68 -0.31
CA VAL A 92 -4.33 13.03 0.99
C VAL A 92 -5.77 13.24 1.51
N ARG A 93 -6.63 13.89 0.75
CA ARG A 93 -8.06 14.11 1.03
C ARG A 93 -8.96 13.52 -0.05
N GLN A 94 -8.43 12.70 -0.93
CA GLN A 94 -9.17 12.09 -2.03
C GLN A 94 -9.27 10.58 -1.87
N LEU A 95 -10.26 9.99 -2.52
CA LEU A 95 -10.28 8.54 -2.72
C LEU A 95 -9.19 8.16 -3.73
N PRO A 96 -8.64 6.93 -3.65
CA PRO A 96 -7.54 6.53 -4.50
C PRO A 96 -7.80 6.63 -6.01
N TRP A 97 -9.05 6.48 -6.44
CA TRP A 97 -9.45 6.64 -7.85
C TRP A 97 -9.80 8.08 -8.25
N ASP A 98 -9.85 9.01 -7.30
CA ASP A 98 -9.97 10.43 -7.61
C ASP A 98 -8.56 10.96 -7.88
N VAL A 99 -8.27 11.22 -9.14
CA VAL A 99 -6.92 11.58 -9.59
C VAL A 99 -6.88 13.01 -10.13
N MET A 100 -5.79 13.73 -9.85
CA MET A 100 -5.57 15.07 -10.37
C MET A 100 -5.16 15.06 -11.84
N ILE A 101 -4.62 13.94 -12.32
CA ILE A 101 -4.22 13.76 -13.71
C ILE A 101 -5.42 13.45 -14.61
N TYR A 102 -5.31 13.81 -15.89
CA TYR A 102 -6.34 13.50 -16.85
C TYR A 102 -6.39 11.98 -17.11
N PRO A 103 -7.58 11.36 -17.14
CA PRO A 103 -7.67 9.94 -17.49
C PRO A 103 -7.10 9.69 -18.89
N SER A 104 -6.35 8.60 -19.03
CA SER A 104 -5.92 8.13 -20.35
C SER A 104 -7.13 7.89 -21.26
N PRO A 105 -7.02 8.12 -22.58
CA PRO A 105 -8.10 7.85 -23.52
C PRO A 105 -8.43 6.37 -23.70
N ASP A 106 -7.64 5.44 -23.18
CA ASP A 106 -7.95 4.02 -23.21
C ASP A 106 -8.94 3.60 -22.10
N ASP A 107 -9.51 2.40 -22.24
CA ASP A 107 -10.49 1.87 -21.28
C ASP A 107 -9.88 1.64 -19.89
N TYR A 108 -8.60 1.23 -19.83
CA TYR A 108 -7.89 1.00 -18.57
C TYR A 108 -7.78 2.28 -17.74
N GLY A 109 -7.29 3.36 -18.32
CA GLY A 109 -7.13 4.64 -17.62
C GLY A 109 -8.45 5.27 -17.13
N CYS A 110 -9.60 4.77 -17.60
CA CYS A 110 -10.93 5.24 -17.20
C CYS A 110 -11.58 4.39 -16.11
N THR A 111 -11.12 3.15 -15.85
CA THR A 111 -11.67 2.30 -14.79
C THR A 111 -11.30 2.80 -13.41
N LEU A 112 -12.03 2.40 -12.36
CA LEU A 112 -11.66 2.73 -10.98
C LEU A 112 -10.28 2.17 -10.62
N TYR A 113 -10.01 0.94 -11.04
CA TYR A 113 -8.71 0.29 -10.86
C TYR A 113 -7.60 1.06 -11.57
N GLY A 114 -7.76 1.33 -12.87
CA GLY A 114 -6.76 2.03 -13.66
C GLY A 114 -6.49 3.44 -13.14
N ARG A 115 -7.52 4.18 -12.73
CA ARG A 115 -7.36 5.51 -12.13
C ARG A 115 -6.57 5.45 -10.82
N THR A 116 -6.87 4.46 -9.96
CA THR A 116 -6.11 4.24 -8.71
C THR A 116 -4.64 3.97 -9.03
N ASP A 117 -4.36 3.05 -9.95
CA ASP A 117 -3.00 2.72 -10.37
C ASP A 117 -2.27 3.93 -10.95
N GLN A 118 -2.92 4.69 -11.82
CA GLN A 118 -2.34 5.89 -12.43
C GLN A 118 -2.12 7.03 -11.43
N GLY A 119 -3.00 7.22 -10.45
CA GLY A 119 -2.84 8.22 -9.40
C GLY A 119 -1.66 7.90 -8.47
N VAL A 120 -1.52 6.64 -8.09
CA VAL A 120 -0.36 6.13 -7.35
C VAL A 120 0.91 6.28 -8.20
N GLY A 121 0.85 5.87 -9.47
CA GLY A 121 1.96 5.98 -10.41
C GLY A 121 2.44 7.42 -10.61
N TYR A 122 1.53 8.38 -10.67
CA TYR A 122 1.89 9.79 -10.82
C TYR A 122 2.74 10.33 -9.65
N PHE A 123 2.37 10.01 -8.40
CA PHE A 123 3.18 10.40 -7.26
C PHE A 123 4.61 9.83 -7.36
N TRP A 124 4.71 8.51 -7.64
CA TRP A 124 6.01 7.84 -7.75
C TRP A 124 6.80 8.33 -8.95
N PHE A 125 6.17 8.62 -10.09
CA PHE A 125 6.84 9.21 -11.24
C PHE A 125 7.61 10.50 -10.88
N ILE A 126 7.13 11.28 -9.94
CA ILE A 126 7.84 12.50 -9.50
C ILE A 126 9.01 12.16 -8.57
N VAL A 127 8.79 11.30 -7.56
CA VAL A 127 9.76 11.12 -6.48
C VAL A 127 10.80 10.04 -6.73
N ASP A 128 10.54 9.11 -7.65
CA ASP A 128 11.47 8.05 -8.03
C ASP A 128 12.34 8.39 -9.27
N GLN A 129 12.39 9.67 -9.66
CA GLN A 129 13.32 10.11 -10.72
C GLN A 129 14.76 9.81 -10.34
N PRO A 130 15.52 9.10 -11.21
CA PRO A 130 16.93 8.80 -10.93
C PRO A 130 17.79 10.09 -11.01
N LEU A 131 18.46 10.41 -9.93
CA LEU A 131 19.28 11.61 -9.81
C LEU A 131 20.77 11.27 -9.85
N ASP A 132 21.54 11.93 -10.73
CA ASP A 132 22.96 11.65 -10.93
C ASP A 132 23.78 11.89 -9.66
N GLU A 133 23.41 12.88 -8.85
CA GLU A 133 24.06 13.22 -7.58
C GLU A 133 23.86 12.17 -6.47
N LEU A 134 22.92 11.24 -6.66
CA LEU A 134 22.68 10.13 -5.73
C LEU A 134 23.32 8.82 -6.20
N LYS A 135 23.83 8.77 -7.42
CA LYS A 135 24.62 7.61 -7.89
C LYS A 135 25.83 7.42 -6.98
N ASP A 136 26.18 6.20 -6.70
CA ASP A 136 27.32 5.82 -5.86
C ASP A 136 27.22 6.19 -4.36
N ARG A 137 26.07 6.66 -3.87
CA ARG A 137 25.82 6.92 -2.44
C ARG A 137 25.36 5.69 -1.66
N GLY A 138 25.24 4.54 -2.31
CA GLY A 138 24.87 3.27 -1.67
C GLY A 138 23.38 3.11 -1.38
N PHE A 139 22.52 3.96 -1.94
CA PHE A 139 21.07 3.79 -1.88
C PHE A 139 20.60 2.63 -2.76
N PHE A 140 19.43 2.08 -2.45
CA PHE A 140 18.82 1.04 -3.26
C PHE A 140 18.55 1.52 -4.70
N TYR A 141 17.91 2.69 -4.83
CA TYR A 141 17.83 3.48 -6.06
C TYR A 141 18.41 4.87 -5.82
N PRO A 142 19.01 5.51 -6.81
CA PRO A 142 19.51 6.86 -6.68
C PRO A 142 18.36 7.89 -6.82
N THR A 143 17.36 7.80 -5.95
CA THR A 143 16.15 8.62 -5.95
C THR A 143 15.96 9.30 -4.60
N VAL A 144 15.19 10.39 -4.55
CA VAL A 144 15.00 11.16 -3.32
C VAL A 144 14.26 10.35 -2.24
N GLU A 145 13.49 9.33 -2.62
CA GLU A 145 12.73 8.48 -1.70
C GLU A 145 13.60 7.71 -0.69
N PHE A 146 14.89 7.53 -0.96
CA PHE A 146 15.85 6.89 -0.05
C PHE A 146 16.70 7.87 0.73
N VAL A 147 16.50 9.17 0.59
CA VAL A 147 17.28 10.21 1.25
C VAL A 147 16.57 10.72 2.50
N GLU A 148 17.21 10.57 3.66
CA GLU A 148 16.68 11.16 4.89
C GLU A 148 16.83 12.71 4.91
N PRO A 149 15.87 13.44 5.42
CA PRO A 149 14.63 13.01 6.09
C PRO A 149 13.41 12.80 5.17
N PHE A 150 13.55 12.84 3.85
CA PHE A 150 12.42 12.62 2.92
C PHE A 150 11.90 11.17 3.00
N ALA A 151 12.79 10.17 3.11
CA ALA A 151 12.40 8.78 3.31
C ALA A 151 11.47 8.58 4.52
N SER A 152 11.79 9.21 5.65
CA SER A 152 10.90 9.20 6.84
C SER A 152 9.60 9.97 6.62
N TRP A 153 9.61 11.04 5.81
CA TRP A 153 8.42 11.82 5.48
C TRP A 153 7.39 11.01 4.68
N LEU A 154 7.79 10.08 3.83
CA LEU A 154 6.86 9.21 3.08
C LEU A 154 5.87 8.49 4.01
N SER A 155 6.33 8.09 5.20
CA SER A 155 5.42 7.53 6.22
C SER A 155 4.43 8.57 6.76
N THR A 156 4.83 9.84 6.87
CA THR A 156 3.92 10.92 7.29
C THR A 156 2.86 11.18 6.23
N TYR A 157 3.25 11.18 4.96
CA TYR A 157 2.34 11.29 3.82
C TYR A 157 1.31 10.17 3.82
N SER A 158 1.78 8.91 3.91
CA SER A 158 0.92 7.71 3.96
C SER A 158 -0.05 7.74 5.13
N ASN A 159 0.42 8.07 6.33
CA ASN A 159 -0.42 8.16 7.53
C ASN A 159 -1.46 9.28 7.42
N THR A 160 -1.10 10.44 6.83
CA THR A 160 -2.05 11.53 6.63
C THR A 160 -3.18 11.13 5.69
N TRP A 161 -2.86 10.38 4.63
CA TRP A 161 -3.88 9.85 3.72
C TRP A 161 -4.74 8.78 4.41
N ALA A 162 -4.12 7.85 5.13
CA ALA A 162 -4.82 6.81 5.87
C ALA A 162 -5.82 7.41 6.90
N GLU A 163 -5.45 8.51 7.59
CA GLU A 163 -6.37 9.23 8.48
C GLU A 163 -7.65 9.69 7.76
N PHE A 164 -7.55 10.19 6.52
CA PHE A 164 -8.72 10.52 5.71
C PHE A 164 -9.52 9.27 5.32
N LEU A 165 -8.84 8.22 4.85
CA LEU A 165 -9.48 6.97 4.41
C LEU A 165 -10.15 6.20 5.57
N ASP A 166 -9.88 6.55 6.81
CA ASP A 166 -10.55 6.05 8.03
C ASP A 166 -11.74 6.93 8.46
N THR A 167 -12.05 8.02 7.75
CA THR A 167 -13.21 8.86 8.05
C THR A 167 -14.47 8.40 7.32
N GLU A 168 -15.64 8.73 7.85
CA GLU A 168 -16.93 8.46 7.17
C GLU A 168 -17.12 9.31 5.89
N GLU A 169 -16.33 10.38 5.69
CA GLU A 169 -16.31 11.15 4.45
C GLU A 169 -15.72 10.35 3.28
N SER A 170 -14.83 9.39 3.56
CA SER A 170 -14.17 8.56 2.56
C SER A 170 -15.07 7.48 1.96
N TRP A 171 -16.29 7.25 2.49
CA TRP A 171 -17.16 6.18 2.00
C TRP A 171 -18.64 6.51 2.13
N ASN A 172 -19.40 6.15 1.11
CA ASN A 172 -20.87 6.34 1.09
C ASN A 172 -21.52 5.43 0.03
N ASP A 173 -22.84 5.50 -0.09
CA ASP A 173 -23.60 4.68 -1.05
C ASP A 173 -23.26 4.99 -2.51
N THR A 174 -22.82 6.19 -2.84
CA THR A 174 -22.40 6.53 -4.21
C THR A 174 -21.14 5.75 -4.56
N TYR A 175 -20.12 5.77 -3.70
CA TYR A 175 -18.88 5.03 -3.90
C TYR A 175 -19.10 3.52 -3.88
N TYR A 176 -19.94 3.02 -2.96
CA TYR A 176 -20.36 1.63 -2.96
C TYR A 176 -20.97 1.19 -4.29
N ASN A 177 -21.87 1.99 -4.87
CA ASN A 177 -22.50 1.66 -6.14
C ASN A 177 -21.49 1.69 -7.30
N MET A 178 -20.50 2.60 -7.28
CA MET A 178 -19.45 2.61 -8.30
C MET A 178 -18.66 1.29 -8.31
N VAL A 179 -18.21 0.81 -7.14
CA VAL A 179 -17.43 -0.44 -7.05
C VAL A 179 -18.31 -1.69 -7.21
N LYS A 180 -19.60 -1.61 -6.85
CA LYS A 180 -20.54 -2.72 -7.03
C LYS A 180 -20.82 -3.02 -8.49
N ASP A 181 -20.89 -1.96 -9.31
CA ASP A 181 -21.15 -2.08 -10.74
C ASP A 181 -19.88 -2.43 -11.55
N ASP A 182 -18.72 -2.43 -10.90
CA ASP A 182 -17.43 -2.79 -11.48
C ASP A 182 -17.04 -4.23 -11.08
N PRO A 183 -17.02 -5.18 -12.03
CA PRO A 183 -16.76 -6.61 -11.74
C PRO A 183 -15.36 -6.87 -11.22
N ASP A 184 -14.41 -5.97 -11.44
CA ASP A 184 -13.01 -6.13 -11.02
C ASP A 184 -12.85 -6.11 -9.49
N TRP A 185 -13.84 -5.59 -8.77
CA TRP A 185 -13.83 -5.53 -7.30
C TRP A 185 -14.48 -6.74 -6.63
N GLY A 186 -15.11 -7.63 -7.40
CA GLY A 186 -15.64 -8.91 -6.94
C GLY A 186 -16.86 -8.85 -6.02
N LEU A 187 -17.56 -7.70 -5.93
CA LEU A 187 -18.75 -7.56 -5.09
C LEU A 187 -19.94 -8.38 -5.65
N ASP A 188 -19.94 -8.70 -6.94
CA ASP A 188 -20.90 -9.53 -7.64
C ASP A 188 -20.75 -11.03 -7.36
N LYS A 189 -19.64 -11.47 -6.75
CA LYS A 189 -19.31 -12.90 -6.55
C LYS A 189 -19.98 -13.54 -5.34
N GLY A 190 -20.71 -12.76 -4.52
CA GLY A 190 -21.28 -13.27 -3.27
C GLY A 190 -20.26 -13.55 -2.16
N TRP A 191 -19.03 -13.06 -2.29
CA TRP A 191 -17.97 -13.24 -1.29
C TRP A 191 -18.14 -12.37 -0.07
N TYR A 192 -18.80 -11.24 -0.24
CA TYR A 192 -19.06 -10.24 0.79
C TYR A 192 -20.57 -10.18 1.06
N GLY A 193 -20.98 -9.64 2.17
CA GLY A 193 -22.41 -9.51 2.49
C GLY A 193 -23.17 -8.60 1.50
N GLU A 194 -24.49 -8.65 1.53
CA GLU A 194 -25.34 -7.81 0.68
C GLU A 194 -25.40 -6.37 1.19
N GLY A 195 -25.42 -5.41 0.26
CA GLY A 195 -25.54 -3.98 0.54
C GLY A 195 -24.20 -3.33 0.97
N ASN A 196 -24.26 -2.03 1.25
CA ASN A 196 -23.12 -1.28 1.75
C ASN A 196 -22.89 -1.57 3.23
N LEU A 197 -21.86 -2.31 3.56
CA LEU A 197 -21.54 -2.76 4.93
C LEU A 197 -20.41 -1.94 5.58
N TRP A 198 -19.80 -1.05 4.86
CA TRP A 198 -18.61 -0.31 5.27
C TRP A 198 -18.94 1.16 5.52
N ARG A 199 -18.25 1.78 6.46
CA ARG A 199 -18.40 3.19 6.83
C ARG A 199 -17.25 4.06 6.34
N THR A 200 -16.11 3.43 6.06
CA THR A 200 -14.90 4.10 5.60
C THR A 200 -14.30 3.34 4.42
N TYR A 201 -13.47 4.03 3.62
CA TYR A 201 -12.76 3.37 2.52
C TYR A 201 -11.84 2.25 3.02
N ASN A 202 -11.14 2.44 4.13
CA ASN A 202 -10.27 1.41 4.69
C ASN A 202 -11.04 0.18 5.20
N GLU A 203 -12.25 0.36 5.74
CA GLU A 203 -13.12 -0.79 6.06
C GLU A 203 -13.50 -1.57 4.77
N PHE A 204 -13.80 -0.85 3.68
CA PHE A 204 -14.06 -1.47 2.38
C PHE A 204 -12.82 -2.15 1.80
N PHE A 205 -11.66 -1.50 1.82
CA PHE A 205 -10.41 -2.06 1.29
C PHE A 205 -10.01 -3.34 2.03
N ALA A 206 -10.08 -3.35 3.35
CA ALA A 206 -9.83 -4.50 4.21
C ALA A 206 -11.08 -5.38 4.44
N ARG A 207 -12.02 -5.42 3.47
CA ARG A 207 -13.29 -6.14 3.56
C ARG A 207 -13.12 -7.60 3.93
N SER A 208 -13.99 -8.10 4.82
CA SER A 208 -13.99 -9.51 5.23
C SER A 208 -14.92 -10.34 4.35
N LEU A 209 -14.59 -11.61 4.16
CA LEU A 209 -15.50 -12.58 3.58
C LEU A 209 -16.74 -12.74 4.46
N VAL A 210 -17.91 -12.97 3.86
CA VAL A 210 -19.16 -13.20 4.58
C VAL A 210 -19.13 -14.50 5.39
N SER A 211 -18.37 -15.47 4.92
CA SER A 211 -18.12 -16.77 5.57
C SER A 211 -16.85 -17.38 4.96
N PRO A 212 -16.06 -18.17 5.71
CA PRO A 212 -14.97 -18.96 5.15
C PRO A 212 -15.41 -19.90 4.03
N ASP A 213 -16.67 -20.36 4.04
CA ASP A 213 -17.20 -21.31 3.06
C ASP A 213 -17.28 -20.74 1.63
N VAL A 214 -17.33 -19.40 1.46
CA VAL A 214 -17.35 -18.77 0.13
C VAL A 214 -16.00 -18.85 -0.59
N ARG A 215 -14.95 -19.20 0.14
CA ARG A 215 -13.57 -19.42 -0.35
C ARG A 215 -13.07 -20.77 0.17
N PRO A 216 -13.50 -21.89 -0.44
CA PRO A 216 -13.09 -23.22 0.01
C PRO A 216 -11.57 -23.38 -0.11
N ILE A 217 -10.98 -23.91 0.96
CA ILE A 217 -9.53 -24.14 1.04
C ILE A 217 -9.20 -25.46 0.35
N ALA A 218 -8.19 -25.45 -0.52
CA ALA A 218 -7.69 -26.67 -1.17
C ALA A 218 -7.04 -27.59 -0.13
N THR A 219 -7.48 -28.87 -0.10
CA THR A 219 -7.05 -29.84 0.91
C THR A 219 -5.92 -30.75 0.46
N ASP A 220 -5.66 -30.81 -0.85
CA ASP A 220 -4.70 -31.77 -1.45
C ASP A 220 -3.34 -31.12 -1.77
N TYR A 221 -3.04 -29.97 -1.13
CA TYR A 221 -1.81 -29.20 -1.36
C TYR A 221 -1.20 -28.79 -0.03
N GLU A 222 0.13 -28.83 0.03
CA GLU A 222 0.87 -28.49 1.24
C GLU A 222 0.89 -26.97 1.48
N VAL A 223 0.77 -26.17 0.41
CA VAL A 223 0.69 -24.70 0.47
C VAL A 223 -0.50 -24.20 -0.32
N VAL A 224 -1.36 -23.42 0.31
CA VAL A 224 -2.44 -22.68 -0.34
C VAL A 224 -2.05 -21.21 -0.51
N CYS A 225 -2.66 -20.55 -1.48
CA CYS A 225 -2.42 -19.11 -1.71
C CYS A 225 -2.88 -18.32 -0.48
N PRO A 226 -2.00 -17.51 0.12
CA PRO A 226 -2.34 -16.78 1.35
C PRO A 226 -3.25 -15.57 1.11
N VAL A 227 -3.35 -15.08 -0.11
CA VAL A 227 -4.06 -13.85 -0.52
C VAL A 227 -4.59 -14.02 -1.95
N ASP A 228 -5.50 -13.13 -2.37
CA ASP A 228 -5.82 -13.01 -3.81
C ASP A 228 -4.64 -12.31 -4.50
N SER A 229 -3.91 -13.01 -5.37
CA SER A 229 -2.65 -12.47 -5.87
C SER A 229 -2.18 -13.14 -7.15
N TRP A 230 -1.20 -12.48 -7.77
CA TRP A 230 -0.47 -12.98 -8.94
C TRP A 230 0.86 -13.56 -8.48
N PRO A 231 1.06 -14.90 -8.49
CA PRO A 231 2.37 -15.48 -8.23
C PRO A 231 3.39 -14.90 -9.21
N LYS A 232 4.53 -14.45 -8.71
CA LYS A 232 5.55 -13.77 -9.53
C LYS A 232 6.74 -14.67 -9.79
N GLN A 233 7.58 -14.89 -8.78
CA GLN A 233 8.87 -15.58 -8.98
C GLN A 233 9.24 -16.45 -7.77
N THR A 234 10.21 -17.35 -8.04
CA THR A 234 10.83 -18.22 -7.06
C THR A 234 12.35 -18.09 -7.14
N TRP A 235 13.00 -17.88 -6.02
CA TRP A 235 14.45 -17.77 -5.93
C TRP A 235 15.04 -18.77 -4.96
N LYS A 236 16.24 -19.24 -5.25
CA LYS A 236 17.02 -20.02 -4.31
C LYS A 236 17.79 -19.08 -3.35
N ILE A 237 17.94 -19.53 -2.12
CA ILE A 237 18.76 -18.91 -1.10
C ILE A 237 20.04 -19.74 -1.01
N ASP A 238 21.19 -19.11 -0.97
CA ASP A 238 22.45 -19.84 -0.81
C ASP A 238 22.72 -20.22 0.66
N ASP A 239 23.79 -20.98 0.89
CA ASP A 239 24.19 -21.41 2.24
C ASP A 239 24.69 -20.25 3.13
N ASN A 240 24.90 -19.05 2.57
CA ASN A 240 25.24 -17.84 3.29
C ASN A 240 24.02 -16.95 3.55
N ASN A 241 22.81 -17.50 3.37
CA ASN A 241 21.53 -16.79 3.57
C ASN A 241 21.28 -15.64 2.57
N GLN A 242 21.89 -15.71 1.37
CA GLN A 242 21.77 -14.71 0.32
C GLN A 242 20.85 -15.19 -0.81
N LEU A 243 19.94 -14.34 -1.30
CA LEU A 243 19.16 -14.62 -2.49
C LEU A 243 20.04 -14.74 -3.72
N GLN A 244 19.78 -15.77 -4.51
CA GLN A 244 20.44 -15.98 -5.79
C GLN A 244 19.60 -15.33 -6.90
N TYR A 245 19.94 -14.10 -7.27
CA TYR A 245 19.35 -13.45 -8.43
C TYR A 245 19.90 -14.01 -9.73
N PRO A 246 19.12 -14.05 -10.83
CA PRO A 246 19.67 -14.26 -12.16
C PRO A 246 20.80 -13.27 -12.45
N GLN A 247 21.85 -13.72 -13.13
CA GLN A 247 23.09 -12.93 -13.37
C GLN A 247 22.83 -11.59 -14.09
N ASP A 248 21.70 -11.46 -14.79
CA ASP A 248 21.31 -10.27 -15.55
C ASP A 248 20.69 -9.17 -14.67
N LEU A 249 20.35 -9.49 -13.42
CA LEU A 249 19.79 -8.59 -12.42
C LEU A 249 20.88 -8.19 -11.39
N GLN A 250 21.94 -7.57 -11.85
CA GLN A 250 22.90 -6.94 -10.94
C GLN A 250 22.27 -5.64 -10.40
N ILE A 251 21.69 -5.73 -9.21
CA ILE A 251 21.40 -4.57 -8.37
C ILE A 251 22.75 -4.00 -7.93
N LYS A 252 23.24 -2.97 -8.62
CA LYS A 252 24.64 -2.54 -8.60
C LYS A 252 25.09 -1.87 -7.30
N THR A 253 24.23 -1.59 -6.33
CA THR A 253 24.57 -0.63 -5.26
C THR A 253 24.31 -1.06 -3.83
N ALA A 254 23.39 -2.00 -3.55
CA ALA A 254 23.18 -2.49 -2.20
C ALA A 254 23.13 -4.02 -2.18
N LYS A 255 23.69 -4.63 -1.14
CA LYS A 255 23.52 -6.06 -0.84
C LYS A 255 22.11 -6.28 -0.28
N ILE A 256 21.09 -6.28 -1.14
CA ILE A 256 19.70 -6.50 -0.76
C ILE A 256 19.33 -7.93 -1.12
N SER A 257 20.06 -8.85 -0.57
CA SER A 257 19.87 -10.28 -0.79
C SER A 257 19.88 -11.09 0.50
N ASP A 258 20.04 -10.42 1.65
CA ASP A 258 20.18 -11.08 2.94
C ASP A 258 18.80 -11.41 3.55
N ILE A 259 18.51 -12.70 3.66
CA ILE A 259 17.26 -13.20 4.25
C ILE A 259 17.18 -12.86 5.74
N ALA A 260 18.29 -12.74 6.46
CA ALA A 260 18.29 -12.30 7.85
C ALA A 260 17.72 -10.88 7.97
N GLN A 261 18.11 -9.98 7.06
CA GLN A 261 17.56 -8.62 7.01
C GLN A 261 16.07 -8.64 6.61
N LEU A 262 15.68 -9.50 5.67
CA LEU A 262 14.28 -9.62 5.26
C LEU A 262 13.37 -10.07 6.41
N ILE A 263 13.77 -11.08 7.18
CA ILE A 263 13.04 -11.58 8.35
C ILE A 263 13.13 -10.60 9.52
N GLY A 264 14.21 -9.86 9.61
CA GLY A 264 14.59 -8.91 10.66
C GLY A 264 15.70 -9.44 11.54
N ASP A 265 16.75 -8.64 11.69
CA ASP A 265 18.04 -8.99 12.33
C ASP A 265 17.91 -9.49 13.77
N ASP A 266 16.86 -9.12 14.47
CA ASP A 266 16.55 -9.52 15.84
C ASP A 266 15.66 -10.77 15.95
N SER A 267 15.26 -11.40 14.81
CA SER A 267 14.58 -12.69 14.81
C SER A 267 15.53 -13.82 15.23
N GLN A 268 15.02 -14.72 16.08
CA GLN A 268 15.74 -15.96 16.40
C GLN A 268 15.81 -16.95 15.22
N TYR A 269 15.01 -16.73 14.18
CA TYR A 269 14.90 -17.58 12.99
C TYR A 269 15.58 -16.97 11.76
N LYS A 270 16.27 -15.84 11.89
CA LYS A 270 16.86 -15.11 10.76
C LYS A 270 17.81 -15.93 9.88
N ASP A 271 18.49 -16.90 10.48
CA ASP A 271 19.43 -17.77 9.77
C ASP A 271 18.86 -19.16 9.42
N ALA A 272 17.56 -19.39 9.71
CA ALA A 272 16.93 -20.69 9.57
C ALA A 272 16.63 -21.09 8.12
N PHE A 273 16.75 -20.17 7.16
CA PHE A 273 16.35 -20.36 5.78
C PHE A 273 17.51 -20.39 4.77
N ALA A 274 18.76 -20.40 5.25
CA ALA A 274 19.94 -20.58 4.40
C ALA A 274 19.83 -21.89 3.59
N GLY A 275 20.11 -21.83 2.30
CA GLY A 275 19.97 -22.96 1.37
C GLY A 275 18.53 -23.28 0.97
N GLY A 276 17.57 -22.49 1.37
CA GLY A 276 16.14 -22.67 1.14
C GLY A 276 15.62 -22.05 -0.15
N THR A 277 14.32 -21.77 -0.17
CA THR A 277 13.63 -21.21 -1.34
C THR A 277 12.71 -20.06 -0.90
N LEU A 278 12.74 -18.95 -1.62
CA LEU A 278 11.85 -17.82 -1.46
C LEU A 278 10.89 -17.76 -2.67
N THR A 279 9.63 -17.49 -2.40
CA THR A 279 8.60 -17.16 -3.40
C THR A 279 7.93 -15.84 -3.04
N HIS A 280 7.38 -15.13 -4.03
CA HIS A 280 6.54 -13.99 -3.73
C HIS A 280 5.35 -13.89 -4.68
N THR A 281 4.33 -13.16 -4.23
CA THR A 281 3.07 -12.97 -4.92
C THR A 281 2.54 -11.57 -4.67
N PHE A 282 2.08 -10.91 -5.73
CA PHE A 282 1.67 -9.51 -5.76
C PHE A 282 0.15 -9.38 -5.76
N LEU A 283 -0.39 -8.41 -5.01
CA LEU A 283 -1.82 -8.09 -4.95
C LEU A 283 -2.08 -6.75 -5.64
N ASP A 284 -3.06 -6.76 -6.55
CA ASP A 284 -3.61 -5.51 -7.10
C ASP A 284 -4.60 -4.86 -6.13
N VAL A 285 -4.76 -3.54 -6.23
CA VAL A 285 -5.54 -2.71 -5.29
C VAL A 285 -7.03 -3.02 -5.22
N ASN A 286 -7.60 -3.67 -6.23
CA ASN A 286 -9.00 -4.07 -6.31
C ASN A 286 -9.29 -5.43 -5.68
N LEU A 287 -8.26 -6.23 -5.35
CA LEU A 287 -8.38 -7.58 -4.85
C LEU A 287 -8.81 -7.64 -3.36
N TYR A 288 -8.86 -8.85 -2.83
CA TYR A 288 -9.12 -9.11 -1.41
C TYR A 288 -7.84 -8.95 -0.59
N HIS A 289 -7.83 -8.00 0.36
CA HIS A 289 -6.62 -7.57 1.07
C HIS A 289 -6.47 -8.14 2.48
N ARG A 290 -7.05 -9.32 2.75
CA ARG A 290 -6.75 -10.08 3.97
C ARG A 290 -5.87 -11.26 3.65
N TYR A 291 -4.90 -11.53 4.50
CA TYR A 291 -3.97 -12.64 4.33
C TYR A 291 -4.22 -13.73 5.37
N HIS A 292 -4.01 -14.96 4.92
CA HIS A 292 -4.36 -16.19 5.60
C HIS A 292 -3.15 -17.12 5.71
N SER A 293 -3.19 -18.05 6.66
CA SER A 293 -2.12 -19.04 6.80
C SER A 293 -1.99 -19.90 5.54
N PRO A 294 -0.81 -19.93 4.90
CA PRO A 294 -0.60 -20.76 3.72
C PRO A 294 -0.43 -22.24 4.04
N VAL A 295 -0.09 -22.59 5.27
CA VAL A 295 0.27 -23.94 5.73
C VAL A 295 -0.41 -24.27 7.06
N ASN A 296 -0.52 -25.58 7.37
CA ASN A 296 -0.84 -26.03 8.71
C ASN A 296 0.40 -26.03 9.59
N GLY A 297 0.32 -25.52 10.82
CA GLY A 297 1.47 -25.51 11.73
C GLY A 297 1.26 -24.70 13.01
N VAL A 298 2.29 -24.58 13.78
CA VAL A 298 2.31 -23.79 15.02
C VAL A 298 2.99 -22.44 14.76
N LEU A 299 2.35 -21.35 15.09
CA LEU A 299 2.93 -20.01 14.99
C LEU A 299 4.05 -19.84 16.03
N LYS A 300 5.29 -19.69 15.55
CA LYS A 300 6.49 -19.63 16.40
C LYS A 300 6.96 -18.20 16.66
N GLU A 301 6.77 -17.32 15.71
CA GLU A 301 7.15 -15.92 15.83
C GLU A 301 6.13 -15.04 15.08
N LEU A 302 5.88 -13.86 15.63
CA LEU A 302 4.99 -12.85 15.04
C LEU A 302 5.57 -11.48 15.32
N ARG A 303 5.88 -10.71 14.28
CA ARG A 303 6.54 -9.43 14.43
C ARG A 303 6.24 -8.46 13.29
N LYS A 304 6.51 -7.18 13.52
CA LYS A 304 6.61 -6.15 12.48
C LYS A 304 8.08 -5.81 12.26
N VAL A 305 8.47 -5.66 11.01
CA VAL A 305 9.83 -5.28 10.60
C VAL A 305 9.72 -3.90 9.95
N PRO A 306 10.18 -2.85 10.63
CA PRO A 306 10.16 -1.51 10.05
C PRO A 306 10.98 -1.44 8.76
N GLY A 307 10.51 -0.67 7.82
CA GLY A 307 11.16 -0.37 6.56
C GLY A 307 10.79 1.01 6.06
N VAL A 308 11.09 1.30 4.83
CA VAL A 308 10.68 2.53 4.15
C VAL A 308 9.29 2.38 3.54
N SER A 309 8.69 3.49 3.14
CA SER A 309 7.50 3.53 2.29
C SER A 309 7.96 3.94 0.90
N ALA A 310 8.49 3.01 0.13
CA ALA A 310 9.06 3.29 -1.18
C ALA A 310 8.17 2.78 -2.33
N GLY A 311 8.41 3.22 -3.56
CA GLY A 311 7.65 2.79 -4.74
C GLY A 311 8.01 1.40 -5.25
N GLY A 312 9.16 0.87 -4.84
CA GLY A 312 9.61 -0.48 -5.21
C GLY A 312 10.21 -0.61 -6.61
N GLY A 313 10.47 0.49 -7.32
CA GLY A 313 11.04 0.51 -8.66
C GLY A 313 11.12 1.90 -9.23
N TYR A 314 11.08 1.99 -10.56
CA TYR A 314 10.92 3.26 -11.26
C TYR A 314 9.54 3.34 -11.91
N THR A 315 8.89 4.47 -11.78
CA THR A 315 7.68 4.78 -12.55
C THR A 315 8.08 5.56 -13.80
N LEU A 316 7.67 5.08 -14.94
CA LEU A 316 7.98 5.64 -16.24
C LEU A 316 6.72 6.19 -16.90
N TRP A 317 6.89 7.18 -17.76
CA TRP A 317 5.84 7.74 -18.59
C TRP A 317 5.89 7.16 -20.00
N ASP A 318 4.76 6.73 -20.52
CA ASP A 318 4.59 6.35 -21.91
C ASP A 318 3.75 7.40 -22.65
N ASP A 319 4.38 8.15 -23.53
CA ASP A 319 3.71 9.22 -24.26
C ASP A 319 2.73 8.72 -25.33
N ASP A 320 2.86 7.48 -25.78
CA ASP A 320 1.96 6.89 -26.78
C ASP A 320 0.63 6.48 -26.13
N THR A 321 0.68 5.78 -25.02
CA THR A 321 -0.51 5.31 -24.26
C THR A 321 -1.06 6.33 -23.29
N LYS A 322 -0.28 7.37 -22.93
CA LYS A 322 -0.61 8.36 -21.90
C LYS A 322 -0.81 7.71 -20.53
N LEU A 323 0.01 6.72 -20.20
CA LEU A 323 -0.01 5.97 -18.94
C LEU A 323 1.33 6.05 -18.23
N TYR A 324 1.25 6.02 -16.91
CA TYR A 324 2.37 5.70 -16.04
C TYR A 324 2.44 4.18 -15.87
N TYR A 325 3.65 3.62 -15.91
CA TYR A 325 3.85 2.20 -15.70
C TYR A 325 5.07 1.95 -14.81
N TYR A 326 4.95 0.93 -13.97
CA TYR A 326 6.01 0.57 -13.05
C TYR A 326 7.03 -0.34 -13.73
N ARG A 327 8.28 0.02 -13.61
CA ARG A 327 9.39 -0.89 -13.85
C ARG A 327 9.85 -1.44 -12.52
N ASN A 328 9.23 -2.54 -12.12
CA ASN A 328 9.59 -3.21 -10.87
C ASN A 328 10.88 -3.98 -11.04
N ASP A 329 11.88 -3.61 -10.26
CA ASP A 329 13.07 -4.41 -10.05
C ASP A 329 12.84 -5.30 -8.81
N LEU A 330 13.49 -6.46 -8.79
CA LEU A 330 13.43 -7.38 -7.66
C LEU A 330 14.17 -6.79 -6.44
N GLY A 331 13.65 -7.03 -5.24
CA GLY A 331 14.34 -6.70 -4.00
C GLY A 331 13.72 -5.59 -3.17
N PHE A 332 12.67 -4.89 -3.66
CA PHE A 332 11.96 -3.88 -2.87
C PHE A 332 11.40 -4.47 -1.56
N GLN A 333 11.00 -5.74 -1.55
CA GLN A 333 10.52 -6.45 -0.35
C GLN A 333 11.53 -6.42 0.80
N MET A 334 12.82 -6.26 0.48
CA MET A 334 13.90 -6.22 1.48
C MET A 334 13.97 -4.89 2.24
N VAL A 335 13.45 -3.82 1.67
CA VAL A 335 13.55 -2.46 2.22
C VAL A 335 12.24 -1.91 2.75
N GLU A 336 11.11 -2.41 2.25
CA GLU A 336 9.76 -1.97 2.61
C GLU A 336 9.35 -2.40 4.03
N THR A 337 8.40 -1.66 4.60
CA THR A 337 7.73 -2.05 5.85
C THR A 337 7.00 -3.37 5.66
N ARG A 338 7.23 -4.32 6.55
CA ARG A 338 6.65 -5.65 6.46
C ARG A 338 6.36 -6.23 7.83
N ALA A 339 5.61 -7.32 7.84
CA ALA A 339 5.49 -8.16 9.01
C ALA A 339 6.06 -9.55 8.71
N CYS A 340 6.35 -10.33 9.73
CA CYS A 340 6.88 -11.68 9.60
C CYS A 340 6.17 -12.61 10.56
N ALA A 341 5.65 -13.72 10.05
CA ALA A 341 5.16 -14.86 10.81
C ALA A 341 6.03 -16.07 10.48
N ILE A 342 6.54 -16.74 11.51
CA ILE A 342 7.24 -18.02 11.36
C ILE A 342 6.30 -19.13 11.81
N ILE A 343 6.01 -20.08 10.93
CA ILE A 343 5.09 -21.21 11.17
C ILE A 343 5.91 -22.50 11.11
N GLU A 344 5.86 -23.29 12.17
CA GLU A 344 6.49 -24.62 12.21
C GLU A 344 5.45 -25.66 11.77
N THR A 345 5.68 -26.25 10.61
CA THR A 345 4.87 -27.34 10.07
C THR A 345 5.32 -28.68 10.66
N GLU A 346 4.47 -29.70 10.62
CA GLU A 346 4.81 -31.04 11.11
C GLU A 346 5.86 -31.73 10.23
N GLU A 347 5.76 -31.56 8.90
CA GLU A 347 6.57 -32.33 7.95
C GLU A 347 7.65 -31.53 7.23
N TYR A 348 7.43 -30.22 7.00
CA TYR A 348 8.27 -29.43 6.10
C TYR A 348 9.12 -28.36 6.83
N GLY A 349 9.19 -28.47 8.18
CA GLY A 349 9.96 -27.54 8.99
C GLY A 349 9.35 -26.13 9.04
N LEU A 350 10.18 -25.10 9.07
CA LEU A 350 9.72 -23.72 9.19
C LEU A 350 9.34 -23.13 7.85
N VAL A 351 8.22 -22.42 7.84
CA VAL A 351 7.78 -21.56 6.75
C VAL A 351 7.66 -20.14 7.29
N ALA A 352 8.34 -19.18 6.65
CA ALA A 352 8.14 -17.78 6.92
C ALA A 352 7.10 -17.22 5.95
N MET A 353 6.16 -16.43 6.45
CA MET A 353 5.21 -15.65 5.66
C MET A 353 5.39 -14.18 6.01
N LEU A 354 5.69 -13.37 5.01
CA LEU A 354 5.97 -11.95 5.17
C LEU A 354 5.01 -11.13 4.29
N PRO A 355 3.90 -10.62 4.85
CA PRO A 355 3.14 -9.58 4.18
C PRO A 355 3.97 -8.29 4.16
N VAL A 356 4.08 -7.68 2.96
CA VAL A 356 4.87 -6.47 2.69
C VAL A 356 3.92 -5.36 2.30
N GLY A 357 3.99 -4.24 3.00
CA GLY A 357 3.23 -3.05 2.69
C GLY A 357 4.04 -2.15 1.77
N MET A 358 3.57 -1.97 0.55
CA MET A 358 4.22 -1.18 -0.48
C MET A 358 3.63 0.23 -0.58
N SER A 359 4.42 1.13 -1.16
CA SER A 359 3.97 2.47 -1.57
C SER A 359 3.38 3.30 -0.41
N GLN A 360 2.33 4.07 -0.69
CA GLN A 360 1.77 5.06 0.22
C GLN A 360 1.19 4.50 1.51
N ILE A 361 1.15 3.18 1.73
CA ILE A 361 0.32 2.68 2.83
C ILE A 361 1.01 1.80 3.84
N CYS A 362 2.14 1.28 3.62
CA CYS A 362 2.93 0.56 4.65
C CYS A 362 2.15 -0.13 5.79
N SER A 363 0.84 -0.32 5.63
CA SER A 363 -0.04 -0.81 6.69
C SER A 363 -0.15 -2.32 6.61
N VAL A 364 0.62 -2.99 7.45
CA VAL A 364 0.54 -4.44 7.65
C VAL A 364 0.00 -4.70 9.05
N ASN A 365 -1.16 -5.35 9.15
CA ASN A 365 -1.86 -5.52 10.41
C ASN A 365 -2.13 -7.00 10.70
N TRP A 366 -1.75 -7.47 11.90
CA TRP A 366 -2.19 -8.76 12.41
C TRP A 366 -3.58 -8.64 13.06
N ILE A 367 -4.42 -9.68 12.95
CA ILE A 367 -5.65 -9.71 13.73
C ILE A 367 -5.33 -9.81 15.22
N PRO A 368 -6.12 -9.14 16.11
CA PRO A 368 -5.81 -9.09 17.54
C PRO A 368 -5.80 -10.44 18.25
N SER A 369 -6.47 -11.45 17.69
CA SER A 369 -6.53 -12.81 18.25
C SER A 369 -5.31 -13.65 17.94
N LEU A 370 -4.48 -13.25 16.98
CA LEU A 370 -3.31 -14.02 16.56
C LEU A 370 -2.19 -13.93 17.61
N HIS A 371 -1.64 -15.06 18.03
CA HIS A 371 -0.60 -15.11 19.05
C HIS A 371 0.37 -16.27 18.86
N VAL A 372 1.59 -16.09 19.30
CA VAL A 372 2.63 -17.13 19.27
C VAL A 372 2.19 -18.35 20.08
N GLY A 373 2.43 -19.53 19.53
CA GLY A 373 1.97 -20.82 20.08
C GLY A 373 0.61 -21.28 19.55
N GLN A 374 -0.11 -20.44 18.81
CA GLN A 374 -1.38 -20.81 18.20
C GLN A 374 -1.18 -21.88 17.13
N GLN A 375 -2.05 -22.91 17.12
CA GLN A 375 -2.15 -23.86 16.02
C GLN A 375 -2.93 -23.21 14.90
N LEU A 376 -2.32 -23.11 13.73
CA LEU A 376 -2.91 -22.57 12.50
C LEU A 376 -3.26 -23.69 11.54
N LYS A 377 -4.37 -23.51 10.83
CA LYS A 377 -4.75 -24.29 9.65
C LYS A 377 -4.60 -23.45 8.41
N GLN A 378 -4.39 -24.09 7.27
CA GLN A 378 -4.49 -23.44 5.97
C GLN A 378 -5.80 -22.67 5.86
N GLY A 379 -5.73 -21.41 5.44
CA GLY A 379 -6.88 -20.54 5.32
C GLY A 379 -7.32 -19.82 6.59
N ASP A 380 -6.70 -20.06 7.76
CA ASP A 380 -6.96 -19.27 8.95
C ASP A 380 -6.52 -17.81 8.71
N GLU A 381 -7.41 -16.85 8.97
CA GLU A 381 -7.11 -15.44 8.81
C GLU A 381 -6.02 -15.01 9.78
N MET A 382 -5.00 -14.34 9.28
CA MET A 382 -3.87 -13.84 10.08
C MET A 382 -3.83 -12.33 10.17
N GLY A 383 -4.29 -11.62 9.14
CA GLY A 383 -4.21 -10.17 9.13
C GLY A 383 -4.79 -9.54 7.86
N PHE A 384 -4.49 -8.25 7.71
CA PHE A 384 -5.01 -7.47 6.59
C PHE A 384 -4.10 -6.28 6.26
N PHE A 385 -4.15 -5.88 5.00
CA PHE A 385 -3.65 -4.60 4.55
C PHE A 385 -4.79 -3.57 4.58
N GLN A 386 -4.46 -2.34 4.92
CA GLN A 386 -5.26 -1.17 4.58
C GLN A 386 -4.78 -0.61 3.26
N PHE A 387 -5.43 0.40 2.68
CA PHE A 387 -5.17 0.84 1.31
C PHE A 387 -3.68 0.96 0.97
N GLY A 388 -3.26 0.41 -0.17
CA GLY A 388 -1.91 0.45 -0.76
C GLY A 388 -1.55 -0.77 -1.57
N GLY A 389 -0.37 -0.70 -2.17
CA GLY A 389 0.24 -1.85 -2.81
C GLY A 389 0.62 -2.91 -1.78
N SER A 390 0.53 -4.17 -2.16
CA SER A 390 0.74 -5.29 -1.25
C SER A 390 1.44 -6.45 -1.94
N ASP A 391 2.35 -7.08 -1.22
CA ASP A 391 3.06 -8.28 -1.64
C ASP A 391 3.08 -9.28 -0.49
N VAL A 392 3.19 -10.56 -0.78
CA VAL A 392 3.42 -11.59 0.23
C VAL A 392 4.60 -12.44 -0.20
N VAL A 393 5.62 -12.45 0.65
CA VAL A 393 6.78 -13.33 0.52
C VAL A 393 6.57 -14.57 1.37
N MET A 394 6.90 -15.75 0.83
CA MET A 394 7.00 -16.98 1.58
C MET A 394 8.40 -17.56 1.45
N ILE A 395 8.95 -18.07 2.57
CA ILE A 395 10.29 -18.64 2.60
C ILE A 395 10.21 -20.04 3.22
N PHE A 396 10.83 -20.99 2.55
CA PHE A 396 10.87 -22.40 2.92
C PHE A 396 12.30 -22.83 3.23
N GLN A 397 12.47 -23.71 4.22
CA GLN A 397 13.79 -24.19 4.65
C GLN A 397 14.51 -25.02 3.59
N LYS A 398 15.84 -25.18 3.80
CA LYS A 398 16.68 -26.09 3.02
C LYS A 398 16.16 -27.52 3.09
N GLY A 399 16.29 -28.25 1.97
CA GLY A 399 15.84 -29.64 1.85
C GLY A 399 14.35 -29.79 1.52
N ILE A 400 13.68 -28.66 1.20
CA ILE A 400 12.30 -28.65 0.71
C ILE A 400 12.29 -28.15 -0.73
N ASP A 401 11.78 -28.98 -1.64
CA ASP A 401 11.46 -28.53 -2.99
C ASP A 401 10.07 -27.91 -3.00
N VAL A 402 9.99 -26.72 -3.55
CA VAL A 402 8.76 -25.91 -3.67
C VAL A 402 8.36 -25.89 -5.15
N ASN A 403 7.29 -26.59 -5.48
CA ASN A 403 6.79 -26.69 -6.84
C ASN A 403 5.50 -25.86 -6.95
N ILE A 404 5.62 -24.63 -7.47
CA ILE A 404 4.48 -23.75 -7.71
C ILE A 404 3.57 -24.40 -8.75
N VAL A 405 2.27 -24.48 -8.46
CA VAL A 405 1.31 -25.21 -9.31
C VAL A 405 0.62 -24.33 -10.34
N HIS A 406 0.64 -23.02 -10.16
CA HIS A 406 0.12 -22.04 -11.11
C HIS A 406 1.23 -21.23 -11.74
N GLY A 407 1.01 -20.79 -13.00
CA GLY A 407 1.86 -19.79 -13.66
C GLY A 407 1.54 -18.38 -13.13
N PHE A 408 1.72 -17.38 -14.00
CA PHE A 408 1.40 -15.98 -13.69
C PHE A 408 -0.10 -15.67 -13.82
N GLU A 409 -0.96 -16.53 -13.24
CA GLU A 409 -2.41 -16.34 -13.25
C GLU A 409 -2.89 -15.86 -11.89
N LEU A 410 -3.96 -15.06 -11.87
CA LEU A 410 -4.61 -14.67 -10.62
C LEU A 410 -5.04 -15.92 -9.84
N THR A 411 -4.47 -16.09 -8.66
CA THR A 411 -4.77 -17.17 -7.74
C THR A 411 -5.46 -16.61 -6.51
N LEU A 412 -6.66 -17.13 -6.22
CA LEU A 412 -7.45 -16.64 -5.09
C LEU A 412 -6.95 -17.26 -3.77
N MET A 413 -7.13 -16.54 -2.67
CA MET A 413 -6.88 -17.04 -1.33
C MET A 413 -7.55 -18.41 -1.13
N GLY A 414 -6.78 -19.35 -0.59
CA GLY A 414 -7.23 -20.74 -0.34
C GLY A 414 -7.07 -21.70 -1.52
N GLN A 415 -6.83 -21.21 -2.74
CA GLN A 415 -6.53 -22.07 -3.89
C GLN A 415 -5.14 -22.71 -3.79
N PRO A 416 -4.88 -23.79 -4.53
CA PRO A 416 -3.55 -24.42 -4.56
C PRO A 416 -2.45 -23.39 -4.90
N TYR A 417 -1.36 -23.37 -4.15
CA TYR A 417 -0.20 -22.52 -4.46
C TYR A 417 1.03 -23.35 -4.81
N ALA A 418 1.41 -24.29 -3.95
CA ALA A 418 2.56 -25.14 -4.20
C ALA A 418 2.41 -26.54 -3.59
N ARG A 419 3.14 -27.50 -4.19
CA ARG A 419 3.44 -28.77 -3.56
C ARG A 419 4.83 -28.73 -2.96
N LEU A 420 4.96 -29.28 -1.76
CA LEU A 420 6.22 -29.45 -1.06
C LEU A 420 6.66 -30.91 -1.11
N THR A 421 7.95 -31.14 -1.37
CA THR A 421 8.59 -32.46 -1.24
C THR A 421 9.89 -32.32 -0.46
N ARG A 422 10.17 -33.28 0.43
CA ARG A 422 11.46 -33.34 1.11
C ARG A 422 12.49 -33.96 0.18
N ASN A 423 13.66 -33.34 0.13
CA ASN A 423 14.84 -33.93 -0.48
C ASN A 423 15.54 -34.76 0.60
N ASP A 424 15.59 -36.07 0.43
CA ASP A 424 16.29 -37.01 1.31
C ASP A 424 17.81 -36.81 1.29
#